data_f43c12e0259aedd5de6787323c55cc4e
#
_entry.id   f43c12e0259aedd5de6787323c55cc4e
#
_cell.length_a   1.000
_cell.length_b   1.000
_cell.length_c   1.000
_cell.angle_alpha   90.00
_cell.angle_beta   90.00
_cell.angle_gamma   90.00
#
_symmetry.space_group_name_H-M   'P 1'
#
loop_
_entity.id
_entity.type
_entity.pdbx_description
1 polymer ?
#
loop_
_entity_poly.entity_id
_entity_poly.type
_entity_poly.pdbx_seq_one_letter_code
_entity_poly.pdbx_strand_id
1 'polypeptide(L)'
;MIAKKESNLWKSFRKSLKDGDGYVVSRLESYVTPGFPDCLVFHNTTGFFTVELKVIQSNNKVKISPFQIAWNMRHSQLSAPVFIMVGGLAKGHVKLFSGSRIKDLGTKYVQDVPGIYEGRLEDLDLSKLLNS
;
A
#
# COMPACT_ATOMS: atom_id res chain seq x y z
N MET A 1 -8.08 -13.30 6.65
CA MET A 1 -8.49 -12.40 7.75
C MET A 1 -7.39 -11.39 8.03
N ILE A 2 -7.73 -10.13 8.09
CA ILE A 2 -6.77 -9.06 8.40
C ILE A 2 -6.63 -8.93 9.90
N ALA A 3 -5.39 -8.78 10.38
CA ALA A 3 -5.11 -8.49 11.78
C ALA A 3 -5.74 -7.14 12.18
N LYS A 4 -6.03 -6.96 13.47
CA LYS A 4 -6.70 -5.75 13.98
C LYS A 4 -5.98 -4.46 13.57
N LYS A 5 -4.64 -4.43 13.65
CA LYS A 5 -3.85 -3.24 13.26
C LYS A 5 -3.98 -2.94 11.76
N GLU A 6 -3.97 -3.97 10.92
CA GLU A 6 -4.16 -3.80 9.48
C GLU A 6 -5.59 -3.36 9.17
N SER A 7 -6.59 -3.87 9.91
CA SER A 7 -7.98 -3.43 9.79
C SER A 7 -8.13 -1.95 10.13
N ASN A 8 -7.41 -1.46 11.14
CA ASN A 8 -7.41 -0.04 11.49
C ASN A 8 -6.77 0.80 10.40
N LEU A 9 -5.66 0.32 9.82
CA LEU A 9 -5.03 0.99 8.69
C LEU A 9 -5.97 1.07 7.49
N TRP A 10 -6.68 -0.02 7.17
CA TRP A 10 -7.68 -0.04 6.11
C TRP A 10 -8.75 1.03 6.34
N LYS A 11 -9.30 1.10 7.54
CA LYS A 11 -10.35 2.08 7.87
C LYS A 11 -9.84 3.51 7.71
N SER A 12 -8.61 3.78 8.17
CA SER A 12 -8.00 5.10 8.03
C SER A 12 -7.72 5.45 6.57
N PHE A 13 -7.21 4.49 5.81
CA PHE A 13 -6.95 4.66 4.38
C PHE A 13 -8.24 4.95 3.62
N ARG A 14 -9.26 4.14 3.82
CA ARG A 14 -10.57 4.33 3.19
C ARG A 14 -11.14 5.71 3.51
N LYS A 15 -11.05 6.12 4.77
CA LYS A 15 -11.54 7.43 5.20
C LYS A 15 -10.79 8.58 4.54
N SER A 16 -9.50 8.39 4.25
CA SER A 16 -8.68 9.41 3.61
C SER A 16 -9.02 9.60 2.13
N LEU A 17 -9.64 8.61 1.49
CA LEU A 17 -10.01 8.66 0.07
C LEU A 17 -11.49 8.99 -0.06
N LYS A 18 -11.80 10.24 -0.40
CA LYS A 18 -13.17 10.72 -0.46
C LYS A 18 -13.73 10.59 -1.87
N ASP A 19 -14.99 10.13 -1.95
CA ASP A 19 -15.71 10.01 -3.22
C ASP A 19 -15.80 11.36 -3.94
N GLY A 20 -16.00 12.45 -3.19
CA GLY A 20 -16.06 13.80 -3.75
C GLY A 20 -14.76 14.25 -4.40
N ASP A 21 -13.64 13.61 -4.08
CA ASP A 21 -12.34 13.90 -4.66
C ASP A 21 -11.99 12.97 -5.84
N GLY A 22 -12.96 12.18 -6.32
CA GLY A 22 -12.80 11.34 -7.49
C GLY A 22 -12.27 9.94 -7.22
N TYR A 23 -12.23 9.51 -5.97
CA TYR A 23 -11.75 8.17 -5.60
C TYR A 23 -12.86 7.17 -5.44
N VAL A 24 -12.61 5.94 -5.89
CA VAL A 24 -13.39 4.75 -5.52
C VAL A 24 -12.41 3.72 -5.02
N VAL A 25 -12.62 3.23 -3.81
CA VAL A 25 -11.75 2.21 -3.23
C VAL A 25 -12.56 0.95 -2.92
N SER A 26 -12.03 -0.18 -3.35
CA SER A 26 -12.62 -1.50 -3.11
C SER A 26 -11.61 -2.34 -2.35
N ARG A 27 -12.06 -2.98 -1.28
CA ARG A 27 -11.24 -3.95 -0.57
C ARG A 27 -11.36 -5.29 -1.28
N LEU A 28 -10.20 -5.88 -1.54
CA LEU A 28 -10.13 -7.15 -2.23
C LEU A 28 -9.82 -8.26 -1.23
N GLU A 29 -10.58 -9.35 -1.31
CA GLU A 29 -10.28 -10.56 -0.58
C GLU A 29 -10.28 -11.69 -1.60
N SER A 30 -9.08 -12.19 -1.94
CA SER A 30 -8.96 -13.28 -2.88
C SER A 30 -8.32 -14.49 -2.23
N TYR A 31 -9.08 -15.57 -2.17
CA TYR A 31 -8.57 -16.87 -1.74
C TYR A 31 -8.09 -17.70 -2.92
N VAL A 32 -8.33 -17.23 -4.13
CA VAL A 32 -8.01 -17.95 -5.38
C VAL A 32 -6.64 -17.54 -5.91
N THR A 33 -6.29 -16.25 -5.77
CA THR A 33 -5.01 -15.74 -6.26
C THR A 33 -4.14 -15.31 -5.07
N PRO A 34 -3.20 -16.15 -4.63
CA PRO A 34 -2.28 -15.79 -3.55
C PRO A 34 -1.46 -14.55 -3.90
N GLY A 35 -1.26 -13.68 -2.91
CA GLY A 35 -0.46 -12.48 -3.09
C GLY A 35 -1.20 -11.30 -3.69
N PHE A 36 -2.49 -11.44 -3.99
CA PHE A 36 -3.30 -10.35 -4.50
C PHE A 36 -3.35 -9.21 -3.47
N PRO A 37 -3.26 -7.93 -3.89
CA PRO A 37 -3.25 -6.79 -2.95
C PRO A 37 -4.58 -6.58 -2.24
N ASP A 38 -4.53 -5.86 -1.12
CA ASP A 38 -5.70 -5.63 -0.26
C ASP A 38 -6.73 -4.70 -0.89
N CYS A 39 -6.29 -3.71 -1.66
CA CYS A 39 -7.17 -2.65 -2.15
C CYS A 39 -6.99 -2.43 -3.65
N LEU A 40 -8.12 -2.25 -4.33
CA LEU A 40 -8.15 -1.69 -5.68
C LEU A 40 -8.69 -0.27 -5.58
N VAL A 41 -7.95 0.68 -6.10
CA VAL A 41 -8.32 2.09 -6.06
C VAL A 41 -8.48 2.60 -7.49
N PHE A 42 -9.53 3.37 -7.73
CA PHE A 42 -9.71 4.11 -8.96
C PHE A 42 -9.77 5.60 -8.67
N HIS A 43 -9.09 6.39 -9.47
CA HIS A 43 -9.24 7.84 -9.47
C HIS A 43 -9.40 8.31 -10.89
N ASN A 44 -10.25 9.32 -11.09
CA ASN A 44 -10.60 9.77 -12.45
C ASN A 44 -9.42 10.34 -13.25
N THR A 45 -8.31 10.69 -12.60
CA THR A 45 -7.12 11.18 -13.32
C THR A 45 -6.00 10.15 -13.41
N THR A 46 -5.90 9.23 -12.44
CA THR A 46 -4.83 8.22 -12.44
C THR A 46 -5.25 6.89 -13.05
N GLY A 47 -6.57 6.61 -13.11
CA GLY A 47 -7.06 5.28 -13.42
C GLY A 47 -6.93 4.34 -12.23
N PHE A 48 -6.84 3.04 -12.51
CA PHE A 48 -6.73 2.01 -11.48
C PHE A 48 -5.31 1.84 -10.96
N PHE A 49 -5.20 1.61 -9.67
CA PHE A 49 -3.95 1.17 -9.05
C PHE A 49 -4.28 0.32 -7.83
N THR A 50 -3.32 -0.44 -7.34
CA THR A 50 -3.52 -1.30 -6.18
C THR A 50 -2.65 -0.86 -5.03
N VAL A 51 -3.12 -1.11 -3.80
CA VAL A 51 -2.38 -0.83 -2.58
C VAL A 51 -2.43 -2.05 -1.67
N GLU A 52 -1.24 -2.56 -1.31
CA GLU A 52 -1.09 -3.57 -0.27
C GLU A 52 -0.90 -2.85 1.07
N LEU A 53 -1.68 -3.21 2.07
CA LEU A 53 -1.59 -2.59 3.39
C LEU A 53 -0.76 -3.45 4.32
N LYS A 54 0.26 -2.86 4.93
CA LYS A 54 1.13 -3.52 5.90
C LYS A 54 1.27 -2.66 7.13
N VAL A 55 1.46 -3.31 8.27
CA VAL A 55 1.75 -2.62 9.53
C VAL A 55 3.12 -3.08 10.00
N ILE A 56 3.95 -2.10 10.39
CA ILE A 56 5.30 -2.37 10.87
C ILE A 56 5.24 -3.21 12.15
N GLN A 57 6.12 -4.19 12.25
CA GLN A 57 6.25 -5.04 13.43
C GLN A 57 7.29 -4.49 14.41
N SER A 58 7.40 -5.09 15.59
CA SER A 58 8.32 -4.63 16.64
C SER A 58 9.78 -4.62 16.21
N ASN A 59 10.14 -5.42 15.21
CA ASN A 59 11.51 -5.47 14.66
C ASN A 59 11.76 -4.45 13.56
N ASN A 60 10.87 -3.48 13.37
CA ASN A 60 10.95 -2.45 12.33
C ASN A 60 10.91 -3.00 10.91
N LYS A 61 10.33 -4.18 10.74
CA LYS A 61 10.12 -4.82 9.44
C LYS A 61 8.64 -5.09 9.22
N VAL A 62 8.27 -5.38 7.99
CA VAL A 62 6.93 -5.85 7.67
C VAL A 62 6.98 -7.31 7.22
N LYS A 63 5.89 -8.03 7.48
CA LYS A 63 5.79 -9.44 7.09
C LYS A 63 5.27 -9.53 5.66
N ILE A 64 6.09 -10.06 4.77
CA ILE A 64 5.78 -10.19 3.34
C ILE A 64 5.84 -11.69 2.97
N SER A 65 4.80 -12.18 2.31
CA SER A 65 4.80 -13.56 1.84
C SER A 65 5.50 -13.69 0.47
N PRO A 66 6.02 -14.89 0.13
CA PRO A 66 6.58 -15.11 -1.20
C PRO A 66 5.58 -14.85 -2.33
N PHE A 67 4.30 -15.09 -2.10
CA PHE A 67 3.25 -14.82 -3.09
C PHE A 67 3.08 -13.33 -3.33
N GLN A 68 3.16 -12.51 -2.27
CA GLN A 68 3.09 -11.06 -2.40
C GLN A 68 4.31 -10.52 -3.16
N ILE A 69 5.48 -11.06 -2.90
CA ILE A 69 6.69 -10.69 -3.63
C ILE A 69 6.52 -11.00 -5.12
N ALA A 70 6.11 -12.22 -5.44
CA ALA A 70 5.95 -12.65 -6.83
C ALA A 70 4.91 -11.78 -7.56
N TRP A 71 3.77 -11.53 -6.94
CA TRP A 71 2.70 -10.73 -7.54
C TRP A 71 3.17 -9.30 -7.84
N ASN A 72 3.76 -8.64 -6.84
CA ASN A 72 4.20 -7.25 -6.99
C ASN A 72 5.35 -7.11 -7.99
N MET A 73 6.32 -8.04 -7.97
CA MET A 73 7.44 -7.99 -8.90
C MET A 73 6.98 -8.19 -10.34
N ARG A 74 6.09 -9.16 -10.56
CA ARG A 74 5.56 -9.42 -11.90
C ARG A 74 4.85 -8.18 -12.47
N HIS A 75 4.01 -7.56 -11.68
CA HIS A 75 3.26 -6.39 -12.12
C HIS A 75 4.15 -5.16 -12.28
N SER A 76 5.07 -4.94 -11.35
CA SER A 76 6.01 -3.81 -11.42
C SER A 76 6.93 -3.89 -12.64
N GLN A 77 7.35 -5.09 -13.02
CA GLN A 77 8.19 -5.30 -14.21
C GLN A 77 7.47 -4.89 -15.50
N LEU A 78 6.14 -4.93 -15.49
CA LEU A 78 5.32 -4.50 -16.62
C LEU A 78 4.81 -3.06 -16.44
N SER A 79 5.39 -2.33 -15.49
CA SER A 79 5.04 -0.94 -15.19
C SER A 79 3.60 -0.75 -14.70
N ALA A 80 2.99 -1.79 -14.14
CA ALA A 80 1.67 -1.65 -13.53
C ALA A 80 1.76 -0.78 -12.27
N PRO A 81 0.76 0.08 -12.02
CA PRO A 81 0.76 0.96 -10.85
C PRO A 81 0.35 0.19 -9.58
N VAL A 82 1.32 -0.46 -8.96
CA VAL A 82 1.11 -1.25 -7.74
C VAL A 82 1.96 -0.67 -6.60
N PHE A 83 1.36 -0.52 -5.42
CA PHE A 83 1.97 0.19 -4.30
C PHE A 83 1.79 -0.59 -3.00
N ILE A 84 2.64 -0.27 -2.03
CA ILE A 84 2.59 -0.84 -0.68
C ILE A 84 2.56 0.31 0.31
N MET A 85 1.57 0.33 1.19
CA MET A 85 1.47 1.33 2.25
C MET A 85 1.77 0.68 3.59
N VAL A 86 2.73 1.23 4.31
CA VAL A 86 3.10 0.76 5.64
C VAL A 86 2.61 1.76 6.68
N GLY A 87 1.81 1.28 7.61
CA GLY A 87 1.34 2.04 8.77
C GLY A 87 2.01 1.56 10.06
N GLY A 88 1.57 2.12 11.19
CA GLY A 88 2.09 1.75 12.50
C GLY A 88 3.43 2.39 12.83
N LEU A 89 3.85 3.38 12.07
CA LEU A 89 5.06 4.17 12.32
C LEU A 89 4.81 5.15 13.47
N ALA A 90 4.75 6.44 13.23
CA ALA A 90 4.23 7.39 14.22
C ALA A 90 2.71 7.49 14.06
N LYS A 91 2.02 8.08 15.04
CA LYS A 91 0.55 8.20 15.00
C LYS A 91 0.09 8.92 13.74
N GLY A 92 -0.76 8.25 12.96
CA GLY A 92 -1.30 8.81 11.73
C GLY A 92 -0.32 8.86 10.56
N HIS A 93 0.91 8.39 10.75
CA HIS A 93 1.94 8.40 9.71
C HIS A 93 1.94 7.11 8.91
N VAL A 94 2.22 7.24 7.63
CA VAL A 94 2.38 6.12 6.71
C VAL A 94 3.61 6.35 5.84
N LYS A 95 4.12 5.25 5.28
CA LYS A 95 5.16 5.31 4.24
C LYS A 95 4.66 4.52 3.04
N LEU A 96 4.68 5.16 1.87
CA LEU A 96 4.19 4.55 0.64
C LEU A 96 5.37 4.17 -0.24
N PHE A 97 5.33 2.95 -0.78
CA PHE A 97 6.39 2.40 -1.62
C PHE A 97 5.83 1.98 -2.97
N SER A 98 6.65 2.07 -4.01
CA SER A 98 6.38 1.34 -5.25
C SER A 98 6.40 -0.16 -4.96
N GLY A 99 5.56 -0.93 -5.64
CA GLY A 99 5.56 -2.38 -5.53
C GLY A 99 6.90 -3.01 -5.90
N SER A 100 7.73 -2.32 -6.69
CA SER A 100 9.07 -2.77 -7.04
C SER A 100 10.02 -2.88 -5.84
N ARG A 101 9.66 -2.26 -4.71
CA ARG A 101 10.47 -2.33 -3.47
C ARG A 101 10.11 -3.50 -2.58
N ILE A 102 9.22 -4.37 -3.01
CA ILE A 102 8.70 -5.43 -2.13
C ILE A 102 9.77 -6.40 -1.64
N LYS A 103 10.76 -6.71 -2.46
CA LYS A 103 11.87 -7.58 -2.03
C LYS A 103 12.68 -6.92 -0.92
N ASP A 104 12.97 -5.64 -1.06
CA ASP A 104 13.69 -4.90 -0.03
C ASP A 104 12.89 -4.85 1.27
N LEU A 105 11.59 -4.62 1.18
CA LEU A 105 10.71 -4.63 2.35
C LEU A 105 10.66 -5.99 3.05
N GLY A 106 10.88 -7.06 2.32
CA GLY A 106 10.92 -8.42 2.88
C GLY A 106 12.17 -8.73 3.67
N THR A 107 13.25 -7.96 3.50
CA THR A 107 14.56 -8.28 4.08
C THR A 107 15.18 -7.15 4.90
N LYS A 108 14.80 -5.90 4.65
CA LYS A 108 15.40 -4.72 5.29
C LYS A 108 14.44 -4.05 6.25
N TYR A 109 14.96 -3.19 7.12
CA TYR A 109 14.13 -2.33 7.96
C TYR A 109 13.36 -1.34 7.09
N VAL A 110 12.14 -1.01 7.51
CA VAL A 110 11.28 -0.10 6.75
C VAL A 110 11.94 1.26 6.53
N GLN A 111 12.66 1.77 7.55
CA GLN A 111 13.34 3.06 7.44
C GLN A 111 14.48 3.07 6.42
N ASP A 112 15.03 1.90 6.08
CA ASP A 112 16.16 1.78 5.14
C ASP A 112 15.70 1.58 3.68
N VAL A 113 14.42 1.43 3.43
CA VAL A 113 13.89 1.23 2.08
C VAL A 113 13.34 2.56 1.56
N PRO A 114 13.78 3.02 0.38
CA PRO A 114 13.26 4.27 -0.19
C PRO A 114 11.76 4.17 -0.49
N GLY A 115 11.01 5.19 -0.06
CA GLY A 115 9.59 5.32 -0.35
C GLY A 115 9.31 6.48 -1.27
N ILE A 116 8.12 6.53 -1.83
CA ILE A 116 7.66 7.65 -2.66
C ILE A 116 6.93 8.72 -1.84
N TYR A 117 6.53 8.38 -0.63
CA TYR A 117 5.92 9.32 0.32
C TYR A 117 6.16 8.83 1.74
N GLU A 118 6.42 9.76 2.65
CA GLU A 118 6.45 9.48 4.08
C GLU A 118 5.90 10.69 4.82
N GLY A 119 4.89 10.47 5.65
CA GLY A 119 4.25 11.53 6.39
C GLY A 119 2.87 11.12 6.88
N ARG A 120 2.08 12.12 7.25
CA ARG A 120 0.73 11.86 7.75
C ARG A 120 -0.17 11.39 6.60
N LEU A 121 -1.00 10.38 6.90
CA LEU A 121 -1.95 9.86 5.91
C LEU A 121 -2.94 10.94 5.47
N GLU A 122 -3.38 11.80 6.38
CA GLU A 122 -4.33 12.86 6.06
C GLU A 122 -3.77 13.91 5.08
N ASP A 123 -2.45 14.02 4.98
CA ASP A 123 -1.78 14.96 4.08
C ASP A 123 -1.40 14.33 2.74
N LEU A 124 -1.63 13.03 2.57
CA LEU A 124 -1.29 12.33 1.35
C LEU A 124 -2.33 12.58 0.27
N ASP A 125 -1.91 13.13 -0.85
CA ASP A 125 -2.73 13.28 -2.05
C ASP A 125 -2.21 12.30 -3.11
N LEU A 126 -2.82 11.13 -3.17
CA LEU A 126 -2.39 10.05 -4.08
C LEU A 126 -2.50 10.45 -5.53
N SER A 127 -3.60 11.10 -5.92
CA SER A 127 -3.79 11.47 -7.32
C SER A 127 -2.72 12.44 -7.79
N LYS A 128 -2.36 13.41 -6.97
CA LYS A 128 -1.30 14.38 -7.27
C LYS A 128 0.07 13.69 -7.33
N LEU A 129 0.34 12.81 -6.37
CA LEU A 129 1.60 12.09 -6.30
C LEU A 129 1.82 11.18 -7.50
N LEU A 130 0.77 10.45 -7.91
CA LEU A 130 0.86 9.48 -8.99
C LEU A 130 0.81 10.11 -10.39
N ASN A 131 0.38 11.35 -10.49
CA ASN A 131 0.36 12.11 -11.75
C ASN A 131 1.58 12.99 -11.95
N SER A 132 2.49 13.01 -10.99
CA SER A 132 3.70 13.83 -11.09
C SER A 132 4.81 13.15 -11.87
#